data_8dfd753e6189c5b7d4fbe63e29f1d1b9
#
_entry.id   8dfd753e6189c5b7d4fbe63e29f1d1b9
#
_cell.length_a   1.000
_cell.length_b   1.000
_cell.length_c   1.000
_cell.angle_alpha   90.00
_cell.angle_beta   90.00
_cell.angle_gamma   90.00
#
_symmetry.space_group_name_H-M   'P 1'
#
loop_
_entity.id
_entity.type
_entity.pdbx_description
1 polymer ?
#
loop_
_entity_poly.entity_id
_entity_poly.type
_entity_poly.pdbx_seq_one_letter_code
_entity_poly.pdbx_strand_id
1 'polypeptide(L)'
;MSHSGDELNELEARQDPRLLRALDAVAPGTPLREGIDNIVHARSGGLILIADVEDVSFLFSGGIKLDIDYSPALLYQVAKMDGAIVLSADASKIAWANVQLMPDPTILSMETGTRHRTAERVSKQTKSIVIAISQRRDV
;
A
#
# COMPACT_ATOMS: atom_id res chain seq x y z
N MET A 1 -13.71 27.39 -0.83
CA MET A 1 -14.08 26.21 -1.60
C MET A 1 -12.88 25.35 -1.86
N SER A 2 -13.01 24.09 -1.57
CA SER A 2 -11.89 23.17 -1.59
C SER A 2 -11.60 22.51 -2.94
N HIS A 3 -12.42 22.79 -3.95
CA HIS A 3 -12.32 22.08 -5.24
C HIS A 3 -11.01 22.35 -6.00
N SER A 4 -10.44 23.54 -5.86
CA SER A 4 -9.20 23.87 -6.56
C SER A 4 -8.00 23.05 -6.05
N GLY A 5 -7.99 22.71 -4.76
CA GLY A 5 -6.95 21.86 -4.19
C GLY A 5 -7.02 20.43 -4.70
N ASP A 6 -8.22 19.90 -4.79
CA ASP A 6 -8.44 18.54 -5.29
C ASP A 6 -8.12 18.45 -6.78
N GLU A 7 -8.48 19.45 -7.56
CA GLU A 7 -8.16 19.51 -8.98
C GLU A 7 -6.65 19.56 -9.22
N LEU A 8 -5.93 20.36 -8.44
CA LEU A 8 -4.47 20.45 -8.54
C LEU A 8 -3.81 19.11 -8.20
N ASN A 9 -4.29 18.41 -7.16
CA ASN A 9 -3.79 17.10 -6.79
C ASN A 9 -4.03 16.08 -7.88
N GLU A 10 -5.19 16.12 -8.53
CA GLU A 10 -5.49 15.24 -9.66
C GLU A 10 -4.57 15.52 -10.85
N LEU A 11 -4.31 16.79 -11.14
CA LEU A 11 -3.41 17.16 -12.25
C LEU A 11 -1.98 16.70 -11.97
N GLU A 12 -1.49 16.91 -10.75
CA GLU A 12 -0.16 16.44 -10.36
C GLU A 12 -0.06 14.92 -10.45
N ALA A 13 -1.10 14.21 -9.99
CA ALA A 13 -1.16 12.76 -10.05
C ALA A 13 -1.09 12.27 -11.50
N ARG A 14 -1.79 12.94 -12.41
CA ARG A 14 -1.80 12.58 -13.83
C ARG A 14 -0.45 12.79 -14.52
N GLN A 15 0.42 13.64 -13.94
CA GLN A 15 1.75 13.90 -14.49
C GLN A 15 2.80 12.93 -13.96
N ASP A 16 2.50 12.15 -12.91
CA ASP A 16 3.44 11.18 -12.34
C ASP A 16 3.14 9.79 -12.91
N PRO A 17 4.02 9.23 -13.77
CA PRO A 17 3.77 7.91 -14.36
C PRO A 17 3.62 6.79 -13.33
N ARG A 18 4.30 6.89 -12.19
CA ARG A 18 4.19 5.86 -11.13
C ARG A 18 2.82 5.91 -10.48
N LEU A 19 2.32 7.10 -10.22
CA LEU A 19 1.01 7.28 -9.61
C LEU A 19 -0.09 6.87 -10.57
N LEU A 20 0.06 7.17 -11.86
CA LEU A 20 -0.89 6.74 -12.88
C LEU A 20 -0.97 5.21 -12.94
N ARG A 21 0.16 4.53 -12.93
CA ARG A 21 0.18 3.05 -12.92
C ARG A 21 -0.45 2.51 -11.66
N ALA A 22 -0.22 3.14 -10.51
CA ALA A 22 -0.83 2.72 -9.26
C ALA A 22 -2.35 2.90 -9.29
N LEU A 23 -2.83 4.04 -9.81
CA LEU A 23 -4.26 4.29 -9.94
C LEU A 23 -4.91 3.28 -10.87
N ASP A 24 -4.25 2.94 -11.98
CA ASP A 24 -4.75 1.92 -12.89
C ASP A 24 -4.81 0.55 -12.21
N ALA A 25 -3.80 0.20 -11.41
CA ALA A 25 -3.73 -1.07 -10.73
C ALA A 25 -4.85 -1.23 -9.69
N VAL A 26 -5.28 -0.14 -9.04
CA VAL A 26 -6.34 -0.18 -8.04
C VAL A 26 -7.70 0.23 -8.58
N ALA A 27 -7.82 0.43 -9.87
CA ALA A 27 -9.09 0.80 -10.48
C ALA A 27 -10.14 -0.31 -10.29
N PRO A 28 -11.43 0.04 -10.21
CA PRO A 28 -12.47 -0.97 -10.08
C PRO A 28 -12.40 -2.01 -11.20
N GLY A 29 -12.57 -3.28 -10.84
CA GLY A 29 -12.51 -4.39 -11.78
C GLY A 29 -11.12 -4.99 -11.95
N THR A 30 -10.07 -4.39 -11.38
CA THR A 30 -8.73 -4.98 -11.44
C THR A 30 -8.56 -6.04 -10.35
N PRO A 31 -7.64 -7.02 -10.57
CA PRO A 31 -7.37 -8.04 -9.55
C PRO A 31 -6.90 -7.46 -8.22
N LEU A 32 -6.07 -6.39 -8.25
CA LEU A 32 -5.61 -5.77 -7.02
C LEU A 32 -6.76 -5.12 -6.26
N ARG A 33 -7.64 -4.41 -6.96
CA ARG A 33 -8.80 -3.79 -6.32
C ARG A 33 -9.73 -4.84 -5.70
N GLU A 34 -9.91 -5.96 -6.38
CA GLU A 34 -10.72 -7.06 -5.84
C GLU A 34 -10.16 -7.58 -4.52
N GLY A 35 -8.84 -7.79 -4.45
CA GLY A 35 -8.18 -8.20 -3.21
C GLY A 35 -8.32 -7.17 -2.10
N ILE A 36 -8.15 -5.90 -2.42
CA ILE A 36 -8.34 -4.81 -1.47
C ILE A 36 -9.77 -4.77 -0.95
N ASP A 37 -10.75 -4.90 -1.85
CA ASP A 37 -12.16 -4.89 -1.47
C ASP A 37 -12.49 -6.05 -0.52
N ASN A 38 -11.89 -7.22 -0.74
CA ASN A 38 -12.06 -8.37 0.15
C ASN A 38 -11.57 -8.05 1.56
N ILE A 39 -10.43 -7.38 1.68
CA ILE A 39 -9.88 -6.97 2.98
C ILE A 39 -10.80 -5.95 3.64
N VAL A 40 -11.30 -4.99 2.89
CA VAL A 40 -12.21 -3.96 3.40
C VAL A 40 -13.51 -4.61 3.90
N HIS A 41 -14.08 -5.52 3.12
CA HIS A 41 -15.33 -6.19 3.49
C HIS A 41 -15.18 -7.05 4.73
N ALA A 42 -14.00 -7.66 4.94
CA ALA A 42 -13.71 -8.43 6.14
C ALA A 42 -13.48 -7.54 7.36
N ARG A 43 -13.48 -6.22 7.17
CA ARG A 43 -13.20 -5.23 8.22
C ARG A 43 -11.84 -5.44 8.88
N SER A 44 -10.93 -6.02 8.13
CA SER A 44 -9.52 -6.16 8.52
C SER A 44 -8.76 -4.94 8.03
N GLY A 45 -7.75 -4.52 8.78
CA GLY A 45 -6.84 -3.51 8.30
C GLY A 45 -5.73 -4.14 7.48
N GLY A 46 -4.99 -3.33 6.76
CA GLY A 46 -3.85 -3.81 5.99
C GLY A 46 -2.92 -2.69 5.58
N LEU A 47 -1.70 -3.05 5.27
CA LEU A 47 -0.69 -2.13 4.76
C LEU A 47 -0.02 -2.83 3.58
N ILE A 48 -0.14 -2.23 2.41
CA ILE A 48 0.38 -2.82 1.17
C ILE A 48 1.36 -1.84 0.55
N LEU A 49 2.56 -2.32 0.27
CA LEU A 49 3.62 -1.56 -0.38
C LEU A 49 3.81 -2.12 -1.79
N ILE A 50 3.75 -1.26 -2.79
CA ILE A 50 3.97 -1.63 -4.19
C ILE A 50 5.25 -0.98 -4.67
N ALA A 51 6.28 -1.77 -4.90
CA ALA A 51 7.59 -1.28 -5.29
C ALA A 51 8.49 -2.43 -5.71
N ASP A 52 9.59 -2.09 -6.39
CA ASP A 52 10.68 -3.05 -6.54
C ASP A 52 11.30 -3.30 -5.17
N VAL A 53 11.41 -4.57 -4.79
CA VAL A 53 11.90 -4.94 -3.45
C VAL A 53 13.27 -4.34 -3.17
N GLU A 54 14.14 -4.30 -4.18
CA GLU A 54 15.48 -3.74 -4.03
C GLU A 54 15.49 -2.28 -3.56
N ASP A 55 14.46 -1.52 -3.94
CA ASP A 55 14.35 -0.11 -3.59
C ASP A 55 13.86 0.12 -2.15
N VAL A 56 13.21 -0.87 -1.55
CA VAL A 56 12.53 -0.69 -0.25
C VAL A 56 12.98 -1.68 0.81
N SER A 57 13.77 -2.69 0.47
CA SER A 57 14.15 -3.75 1.40
C SER A 57 14.91 -3.23 2.63
N PHE A 58 15.57 -2.08 2.52
CA PHE A 58 16.27 -1.49 3.66
C PHE A 58 15.31 -1.08 4.81
N LEU A 59 14.01 -0.98 4.51
CA LEU A 59 12.99 -0.65 5.50
C LEU A 59 12.48 -1.87 6.25
N PHE A 60 12.82 -3.08 5.80
CA PHE A 60 12.20 -4.30 6.32
C PHE A 60 12.84 -4.75 7.62
N SER A 61 11.99 -5.10 8.58
CA SER A 61 12.36 -5.84 9.78
C SER A 61 11.53 -7.11 9.81
N GLY A 62 12.20 -8.27 9.77
CA GLY A 62 11.50 -9.54 9.70
C GLY A 62 10.78 -9.74 8.37
N GLY A 63 9.77 -10.60 8.41
CA GLY A 63 8.96 -10.87 7.24
C GLY A 63 9.27 -12.20 6.59
N ILE A 64 8.41 -12.58 5.66
CA ILE A 64 8.49 -13.84 4.94
C ILE A 64 8.58 -13.54 3.45
N LYS A 65 9.65 -14.01 2.82
CA LYS A 65 9.78 -13.89 1.37
C LYS A 65 8.89 -14.94 0.70
N LEU A 66 7.99 -14.52 -0.14
CA LEU A 66 7.05 -15.40 -0.84
C LEU A 66 7.34 -15.52 -2.33
N ASP A 67 7.46 -14.39 -3.01
CA ASP A 67 7.73 -14.32 -4.44
C ASP A 67 6.77 -15.22 -5.25
N ILE A 68 5.48 -15.10 -4.97
CA ILE A 68 4.42 -15.87 -5.60
C ILE A 68 3.54 -15.00 -6.47
N ASP A 69 2.90 -15.61 -7.47
CA ASP A 69 1.98 -14.90 -8.33
C ASP A 69 0.80 -14.34 -7.52
N TYR A 70 0.45 -13.11 -7.83
CA TYR A 70 -0.67 -12.45 -7.17
C TYR A 70 -2.00 -13.08 -7.56
N SER A 71 -2.88 -13.23 -6.55
CA SER A 71 -4.30 -13.43 -6.78
C SER A 71 -5.07 -12.72 -5.66
N PRO A 72 -6.32 -12.31 -5.91
CA PRO A 72 -7.13 -11.70 -4.85
C PRO A 72 -7.29 -12.59 -3.63
N ALA A 73 -7.47 -13.89 -3.84
CA ALA A 73 -7.61 -14.85 -2.75
C ALA A 73 -6.33 -14.96 -1.92
N LEU A 74 -5.17 -14.99 -2.57
CA LEU A 74 -3.89 -15.04 -1.85
C LEU A 74 -3.63 -13.76 -1.08
N LEU A 75 -3.92 -12.61 -1.67
CA LEU A 75 -3.78 -11.35 -0.96
C LEU A 75 -4.61 -11.35 0.32
N TYR A 76 -5.86 -11.79 0.22
CA TYR A 76 -6.74 -11.88 1.38
C TYR A 76 -6.16 -12.80 2.46
N GLN A 77 -5.60 -13.94 2.08
CA GLN A 77 -5.02 -14.88 3.03
C GLN A 77 -3.78 -14.31 3.72
N VAL A 78 -2.86 -13.70 2.96
CA VAL A 78 -1.65 -13.12 3.56
C VAL A 78 -1.96 -11.87 4.39
N ALA A 79 -3.05 -11.18 4.08
CA ALA A 79 -3.48 -10.01 4.85
C ALA A 79 -3.95 -10.37 6.26
N LYS A 80 -4.22 -11.62 6.54
CA LYS A 80 -4.54 -12.09 7.89
C LYS A 80 -3.34 -12.07 8.82
N MET A 81 -2.14 -12.07 8.27
CA MET A 81 -0.93 -11.94 9.05
C MET A 81 -0.72 -10.47 9.43
N ASP A 82 -0.09 -10.23 10.57
CA ASP A 82 0.31 -8.89 10.95
C ASP A 82 1.41 -8.39 10.02
N GLY A 83 1.61 -7.07 10.01
CA GLY A 83 2.66 -6.47 9.22
C GLY A 83 2.23 -6.09 7.81
N ALA A 84 3.19 -5.66 7.01
CA ALA A 84 2.95 -5.18 5.67
C ALA A 84 3.10 -6.30 4.65
N ILE A 85 2.36 -6.15 3.54
CA ILE A 85 2.49 -6.98 2.36
C ILE A 85 3.22 -6.16 1.31
N VAL A 86 4.23 -6.75 0.67
CA VAL A 86 4.99 -6.09 -0.39
C VAL A 86 4.68 -6.77 -1.71
N LEU A 87 4.12 -5.99 -2.63
CA LEU A 87 3.85 -6.44 -3.99
C LEU A 87 4.94 -5.92 -4.91
N SER A 88 5.20 -6.65 -5.99
CA SER A 88 6.11 -6.17 -7.04
C SER A 88 5.62 -4.87 -7.65
N ALA A 89 6.51 -4.16 -8.35
CA ALA A 89 6.20 -2.84 -8.90
C ALA A 89 5.00 -2.83 -9.84
N ASP A 90 4.75 -3.94 -10.53
CA ASP A 90 3.59 -4.10 -11.42
C ASP A 90 2.42 -4.81 -10.74
N ALA A 91 2.53 -5.10 -9.45
CA ALA A 91 1.53 -5.80 -8.66
C ALA A 91 1.20 -7.21 -9.18
N SER A 92 2.09 -7.82 -9.95
CA SER A 92 1.88 -9.16 -10.48
C SER A 92 2.27 -10.26 -9.52
N LYS A 93 3.06 -9.94 -8.48
CA LYS A 93 3.53 -10.91 -7.51
C LYS A 93 3.39 -10.37 -6.09
N ILE A 94 3.14 -11.28 -5.16
CA ILE A 94 3.27 -10.99 -3.74
C ILE A 94 4.71 -11.37 -3.37
N ALA A 95 5.54 -10.36 -3.15
CA ALA A 95 6.96 -10.56 -2.91
C ALA A 95 7.26 -10.94 -1.47
N TRP A 96 6.65 -10.23 -0.52
CA TRP A 96 6.87 -10.45 0.92
C TRP A 96 5.58 -10.25 1.68
N ALA A 97 5.49 -10.86 2.85
CA ALA A 97 4.38 -10.67 3.80
C ALA A 97 4.92 -10.62 5.21
N ASN A 98 4.08 -10.17 6.14
CA ASN A 98 4.42 -10.08 7.56
C ASN A 98 5.70 -9.25 7.80
N VAL A 99 5.89 -8.18 7.02
CA VAL A 99 7.05 -7.31 7.11
C VAL A 99 6.73 -6.15 8.05
N GLN A 100 7.62 -5.86 8.98
CA GLN A 100 7.53 -4.61 9.73
C GLN A 100 8.34 -3.56 8.99
N LEU A 101 7.67 -2.50 8.55
CA LEU A 101 8.34 -1.40 7.87
C LEU A 101 8.88 -0.42 8.91
N MET A 102 10.15 -0.07 8.77
CA MET A 102 10.85 0.81 9.70
C MET A 102 11.32 2.07 9.00
N PRO A 103 10.40 2.97 8.64
CA PRO A 103 10.79 4.23 8.03
C PRO A 103 11.46 5.16 9.05
N ASP A 104 12.12 6.20 8.53
CA ASP A 104 12.76 7.20 9.35
C ASP A 104 11.71 7.89 10.23
N PRO A 105 11.81 7.78 11.56
CA PRO A 105 10.82 8.37 12.47
C PRO A 105 10.86 9.90 12.50
N THR A 106 11.91 10.53 11.96
CA THR A 106 11.99 11.99 11.89
C THR A 106 11.16 12.57 10.76
N ILE A 107 10.69 11.75 9.83
CA ILE A 107 9.80 12.21 8.77
C ILE A 107 8.47 12.60 9.39
N LEU A 108 8.05 13.85 9.16
CA LEU A 108 6.83 14.37 9.74
C LEU A 108 5.60 13.63 9.20
N SER A 109 4.70 13.24 10.11
CA SER A 109 3.43 12.64 9.75
C SER A 109 2.31 13.30 10.53
N MET A 110 1.25 13.65 9.83
CA MET A 110 0.03 14.20 10.40
C MET A 110 -1.02 13.13 10.70
N GLU A 111 -0.73 11.88 10.36
CA GLU A 111 -1.68 10.79 10.56
C GLU A 111 -1.73 10.35 12.02
N THR A 112 -2.90 9.90 12.46
CA THR A 112 -3.11 9.52 13.86
C THR A 112 -2.97 8.02 14.10
N GLY A 113 -3.25 7.19 13.11
CA GLY A 113 -3.11 5.74 13.24
C GLY A 113 -1.69 5.27 12.93
N THR A 114 -1.23 4.24 13.62
CA THR A 114 0.11 3.70 13.44
C THR A 114 0.35 3.26 11.99
N ARG A 115 -0.60 2.52 11.43
CA ARG A 115 -0.51 2.02 10.04
C ARG A 115 -0.46 3.17 9.05
N HIS A 116 -1.33 4.17 9.23
CA HIS A 116 -1.37 5.33 8.34
C HIS A 116 -0.12 6.19 8.48
N ARG A 117 0.40 6.32 9.69
CA ARG A 117 1.65 7.06 9.92
C ARG A 117 2.83 6.38 9.24
N THR A 118 2.92 5.07 9.36
CA THR A 118 3.95 4.30 8.68
C THR A 118 3.84 4.45 7.17
N ALA A 119 2.63 4.36 6.63
CA ALA A 119 2.39 4.51 5.20
C ALA A 119 2.86 5.88 4.70
N GLU A 120 2.51 6.94 5.41
CA GLU A 120 2.93 8.28 5.03
C GLU A 120 4.45 8.43 5.03
N ARG A 121 5.10 7.94 6.07
CA ARG A 121 6.57 8.03 6.18
C ARG A 121 7.27 7.23 5.09
N VAL A 122 6.81 6.02 4.82
CA VAL A 122 7.39 5.18 3.77
C VAL A 122 7.21 5.83 2.40
N SER A 123 6.04 6.36 2.11
CA SER A 123 5.78 7.00 0.82
C SER A 123 6.65 8.23 0.60
N LYS A 124 6.92 8.99 1.64
CA LYS A 124 7.79 10.16 1.57
C LYS A 124 9.26 9.77 1.42
N GLN A 125 9.67 8.73 2.11
CA GLN A 125 11.07 8.30 2.12
C GLN A 125 11.49 7.61 0.83
N THR A 126 10.61 6.81 0.24
CA THR A 126 10.94 5.96 -0.91
C THR A 126 10.26 6.37 -2.20
N LYS A 127 9.27 7.24 -2.14
CA LYS A 127 8.40 7.59 -3.27
C LYS A 127 7.69 6.38 -3.86
N SER A 128 7.51 5.34 -3.06
CA SER A 128 6.74 4.14 -3.41
C SER A 128 5.26 4.38 -3.23
N ILE A 129 4.46 3.48 -3.78
CA ILE A 129 3.01 3.50 -3.59
C ILE A 129 2.69 2.68 -2.35
N VAL A 130 2.00 3.29 -1.40
CA VAL A 130 1.62 2.62 -0.16
C VAL A 130 0.11 2.75 0.02
N ILE A 131 -0.53 1.62 0.26
CA ILE A 131 -1.97 1.55 0.49
C ILE A 131 -2.20 1.15 1.94
N ALA A 132 -2.84 2.03 2.71
CA ALA A 132 -3.23 1.74 4.07
C ALA A 132 -4.73 1.51 4.12
N ILE A 133 -5.13 0.36 4.64
CA ILE A 133 -6.54 -0.01 4.76
C ILE A 133 -6.92 0.12 6.23
N SER A 134 -7.92 0.93 6.50
CA SER A 134 -8.39 1.17 7.86
C SER A 134 -9.17 -0.02 8.38
N GLN A 135 -9.01 -0.27 9.69
CA GLN A 135 -9.74 -1.32 10.40
C GLN A 135 -11.08 -0.85 10.95
N ARG A 136 -11.57 0.31 10.50
CA ARG A 136 -12.79 0.90 11.01
C ARG A 136 -14.01 0.03 10.73
N ARG A 137 -14.92 -0.01 11.70
CA ARG A 137 -16.17 -0.73 11.59
C ARG A 137 -17.33 0.15 11.17
N ASP A 138 -17.28 1.40 11.54
CA ASP A 138 -18.32 2.36 11.19
C ASP A 138 -18.16 2.78 9.74
N VAL A 139 -19.21 2.82 9.10
CA VAL A 139 -19.25 3.19 7.69
C VAL A 139 -19.69 4.61 7.53
#